data_a894cbd7913bc6c8b4d7222c40202bbb
#
_entry.id   a894cbd7913bc6c8b4d7222c40202bbb
#
_cell.length_a   1.000
_cell.length_b   1.000
_cell.length_c   1.000
_cell.angle_alpha   90.00
_cell.angle_beta   90.00
_cell.angle_gamma   90.00
#
_symmetry.space_group_name_H-M   'P 1'
#
loop_
_entity.id
_entity.type
_entity.pdbx_description
1 polymer ?
#
loop_
_entity_poly.entity_id
_entity_poly.type
_entity_poly.pdbx_seq_one_letter_code
_entity_poly.pdbx_strand_id
1 'polypeptide(L)'
;MPETIDMLAYVPLFALLDDAERAALAGVLEVARFPRGQAIFRAGDVGGALYLVNAGSVRVSIENNEGTEVILGEYGRGQVFGEISLLDGGPRTSAAVALEDTEVLILNHSHLLEMITKYPHSAMDLLTVIGARLRATDQF
;
A
#
# COMPACT_ATOMS: atom_id res chain seq x y z
N MET A 1 -17.80 1.42 -0.89
CA MET A 1 -18.59 0.18 -0.80
C MET A 1 -18.47 -0.42 0.60
N PRO A 2 -19.56 -0.95 1.19
CA PRO A 2 -19.52 -1.50 2.54
C PRO A 2 -18.44 -2.57 2.75
N GLU A 3 -18.25 -3.45 1.77
CA GLU A 3 -17.24 -4.50 1.84
C GLU A 3 -15.82 -3.95 1.92
N THR A 4 -15.53 -2.88 1.19
CA THR A 4 -14.22 -2.21 1.24
C THR A 4 -14.00 -1.59 2.61
N ILE A 5 -15.00 -0.92 3.17
CA ILE A 5 -14.91 -0.31 4.50
C ILE A 5 -14.63 -1.38 5.56
N ASP A 6 -15.35 -2.50 5.50
CA ASP A 6 -15.16 -3.60 6.44
C ASP A 6 -13.76 -4.22 6.32
N MET A 7 -13.29 -4.41 5.09
CA MET A 7 -11.94 -4.96 4.86
C MET A 7 -10.86 -4.04 5.43
N LEU A 8 -11.01 -2.72 5.30
CA LEU A 8 -10.03 -1.77 5.81
C LEU A 8 -9.83 -1.89 7.33
N ALA A 9 -10.86 -2.28 8.06
CA ALA A 9 -10.76 -2.48 9.51
C ALA A 9 -9.78 -3.60 9.88
N TYR A 10 -9.56 -4.56 9.00
CA TYR A 10 -8.64 -5.68 9.22
C TYR A 10 -7.24 -5.45 8.66
N VAL A 11 -7.01 -4.34 7.98
CA VAL A 11 -5.68 -3.98 7.48
C VAL A 11 -4.94 -3.26 8.61
N PRO A 12 -3.78 -3.78 9.07
CA PRO A 12 -3.10 -3.18 10.22
C PRO A 12 -2.84 -1.70 10.08
N LEU A 13 -2.51 -1.23 8.87
CA LEU A 13 -2.23 0.18 8.61
C LEU A 13 -3.44 1.09 8.92
N PHE A 14 -4.65 0.59 8.75
CA PHE A 14 -5.88 1.37 8.89
C PHE A 14 -6.71 0.96 10.13
N ALA A 15 -6.18 0.07 10.96
CA ALA A 15 -6.93 -0.49 12.08
C ALA A 15 -7.29 0.55 13.15
N LEU A 16 -6.50 1.60 13.28
CA LEU A 16 -6.76 2.65 14.28
C LEU A 16 -7.75 3.71 13.80
N LEU A 17 -8.09 3.73 12.51
CA LEU A 17 -9.05 4.69 11.98
C LEU A 17 -10.46 4.34 12.47
N ASP A 18 -11.27 5.37 12.75
CA ASP A 18 -12.66 5.16 13.10
C ASP A 18 -13.52 4.89 11.84
N ASP A 19 -14.80 4.63 12.04
CA ASP A 19 -15.70 4.31 10.93
C ASP A 19 -15.82 5.43 9.91
N ALA A 20 -15.86 6.67 10.35
CA ALA A 20 -15.94 7.84 9.45
C ALA A 20 -14.65 7.99 8.64
N GLU A 21 -13.51 7.81 9.27
CA GLU A 21 -12.21 7.87 8.59
C GLU A 21 -12.05 6.74 7.58
N ARG A 22 -12.45 5.51 7.94
CA ARG A 22 -12.40 4.38 7.00
C ARG A 22 -13.35 4.57 5.82
N ALA A 23 -14.53 5.13 6.06
CA ALA A 23 -15.48 5.44 4.98
C ALA A 23 -14.90 6.48 4.03
N ALA A 24 -14.27 7.53 4.56
CA ALA A 24 -13.62 8.55 3.76
C ALA A 24 -12.48 7.96 2.93
N LEU A 25 -11.66 7.09 3.54
CA LEU A 25 -10.57 6.41 2.85
C LEU A 25 -11.11 5.53 1.71
N ALA A 26 -12.14 4.73 1.98
CA ALA A 26 -12.74 3.87 0.96
C ALA A 26 -13.25 4.68 -0.23
N GLY A 27 -13.74 5.89 0.00
CA GLY A 27 -14.28 6.75 -1.04
C GLY A 27 -13.23 7.35 -1.98
N VAL A 28 -11.95 7.38 -1.57
CA VAL A 28 -10.87 7.94 -2.39
C VAL A 28 -9.95 6.89 -3.00
N LEU A 29 -10.16 5.61 -2.69
CA LEU A 29 -9.37 4.53 -3.27
C LEU A 29 -9.75 4.31 -4.74
N GLU A 30 -8.73 4.10 -5.56
CA GLU A 30 -8.90 3.76 -6.96
C GLU A 30 -8.69 2.27 -7.16
N VAL A 31 -9.48 1.66 -8.05
CA VAL A 31 -9.37 0.23 -8.35
C VAL A 31 -8.55 0.04 -9.62
N ALA A 32 -7.59 -0.88 -9.59
CA ALA A 32 -6.85 -1.29 -10.77
C ALA A 32 -6.70 -2.80 -10.78
N ARG A 33 -6.68 -3.36 -12.01
CA ARG A 33 -6.53 -4.80 -12.23
C ARG A 33 -5.31 -5.08 -13.06
N PHE A 34 -4.58 -6.13 -12.67
CA PHE A 34 -3.34 -6.53 -13.35
C PHE A 34 -3.42 -8.03 -13.64
N PRO A 35 -3.29 -8.45 -14.90
CA PRO A 35 -3.23 -9.87 -15.21
C PRO A 35 -1.94 -10.48 -14.69
N ARG A 36 -1.96 -11.79 -14.49
CA ARG A 36 -0.78 -12.56 -14.07
C ARG A 36 0.45 -12.19 -14.89
N GLY A 37 1.55 -11.92 -14.21
CA GLY A 37 2.83 -11.62 -14.83
C GLY A 37 3.05 -10.15 -15.16
N GLN A 38 2.01 -9.31 -15.05
CA GLN A 38 2.15 -7.89 -15.37
C GLN A 38 2.81 -7.14 -14.20
N ALA A 39 3.74 -6.24 -14.53
CA ALA A 39 4.33 -5.35 -13.54
C ALA A 39 3.32 -4.29 -13.11
N ILE A 40 3.15 -4.13 -11.80
CA ILE A 40 2.34 -3.07 -11.22
C ILE A 40 3.14 -1.78 -11.18
N PHE A 41 4.40 -1.88 -10.81
CA PHE A 41 5.39 -0.82 -10.97
C PHE A 41 6.79 -1.43 -11.06
N ARG A 42 7.74 -0.62 -11.52
CA ARG A 42 9.14 -1.00 -11.63
C ARG A 42 10.01 -0.03 -10.85
N ALA A 43 11.20 -0.47 -10.46
CA ALA A 43 12.19 0.40 -9.82
C ALA A 43 12.45 1.61 -10.72
N GLY A 44 12.46 2.79 -10.13
CA GLY A 44 12.63 4.06 -10.85
C GLY A 44 11.34 4.72 -11.29
N ASP A 45 10.21 4.02 -11.28
CA ASP A 45 8.91 4.61 -11.63
C ASP A 45 8.53 5.68 -10.61
N VAL A 46 7.67 6.60 -11.04
CA VAL A 46 7.09 7.59 -10.15
C VAL A 46 6.30 6.87 -9.05
N GLY A 47 6.57 7.24 -7.80
CA GLY A 47 5.87 6.70 -6.65
C GLY A 47 4.68 7.55 -6.24
N GLY A 48 4.42 7.60 -4.95
CA GLY A 48 3.38 8.44 -4.38
C GLY A 48 2.06 7.73 -4.13
N ALA A 49 2.06 6.41 -4.14
CA ALA A 49 0.85 5.62 -3.89
C ALA A 49 1.15 4.39 -3.04
N LEU A 50 0.16 3.98 -2.29
CA LEU A 50 0.13 2.72 -1.54
C LEU A 50 -0.89 1.80 -2.22
N TYR A 51 -0.61 0.51 -2.24
CA TYR A 51 -1.47 -0.51 -2.84
C TYR A 51 -1.98 -1.47 -1.79
N LEU A 52 -3.28 -1.71 -1.79
CA LEU A 52 -3.93 -2.72 -0.97
C LEU A 52 -4.40 -3.85 -1.89
N VAL A 53 -3.98 -5.08 -1.61
CA VAL A 53 -4.43 -6.23 -2.42
C VAL A 53 -5.85 -6.59 -2.02
N ASN A 54 -6.78 -6.50 -2.97
CA ASN A 54 -8.17 -6.88 -2.78
C ASN A 54 -8.44 -8.31 -3.26
N ALA A 55 -7.75 -8.76 -4.29
CA ALA A 55 -7.81 -10.13 -4.80
C ALA A 55 -6.48 -10.46 -5.49
N GLY A 56 -6.06 -11.70 -5.41
CA GLY A 56 -4.83 -12.15 -6.05
C GLY A 56 -3.62 -12.07 -5.14
N SER A 57 -2.45 -11.98 -5.75
CA SER A 57 -1.18 -11.88 -5.03
C SER A 57 -0.12 -11.15 -5.82
N VAL A 58 0.83 -10.52 -5.11
CA VAL A 58 1.85 -9.66 -5.69
C VAL A 58 3.21 -10.00 -5.08
N ARG A 59 4.23 -10.06 -5.90
CA ARG A 59 5.63 -10.19 -5.47
C ARG A 59 6.33 -8.86 -5.59
N VAL A 60 6.98 -8.43 -4.50
CA VAL A 60 7.84 -7.24 -4.49
C VAL A 60 9.29 -7.69 -4.42
N SER A 61 10.14 -7.15 -5.29
CA SER A 61 11.53 -7.56 -5.40
C SER A 61 12.43 -6.38 -5.78
N ILE A 62 13.74 -6.55 -5.54
CA ILE A 62 14.77 -5.65 -6.04
C ILE A 62 15.77 -6.46 -6.86
N GLU A 63 16.51 -5.76 -7.72
CA GLU A 63 17.65 -6.32 -8.43
C GLU A 63 18.92 -5.87 -7.71
N ASN A 64 19.80 -6.83 -7.38
CA ASN A 64 21.06 -6.48 -6.75
C ASN A 64 22.09 -6.02 -7.81
N ASN A 65 23.32 -5.68 -7.38
CA ASN A 65 24.37 -5.19 -8.26
C ASN A 65 24.81 -6.21 -9.33
N GLU A 66 24.48 -7.49 -9.14
CA GLU A 66 24.82 -8.56 -10.07
C GLU A 66 23.66 -8.88 -11.01
N GLY A 67 22.55 -8.12 -10.93
CA GLY A 67 21.37 -8.34 -11.73
C GLY A 67 20.48 -9.48 -11.24
N THR A 68 20.71 -10.00 -10.03
CA THR A 68 19.91 -11.08 -9.46
C THR A 68 18.71 -10.50 -8.72
N GLU A 69 17.53 -11.09 -8.95
CA GLU A 69 16.31 -10.70 -8.22
C GLU A 69 16.40 -11.16 -6.77
N VAL A 70 16.14 -10.23 -5.87
CA VAL A 70 16.00 -10.50 -4.44
C VAL A 70 14.55 -10.22 -4.05
N ILE A 71 13.84 -11.26 -3.62
CA ILE A 71 12.42 -11.12 -3.24
C ILE A 71 12.33 -10.50 -1.86
N LEU A 72 11.63 -9.36 -1.76
CA LEU A 72 11.40 -8.67 -0.49
C LEU A 72 10.15 -9.17 0.22
N GLY A 73 9.14 -9.60 -0.54
CA GLY A 73 7.93 -10.13 0.03
C GLY A 73 6.90 -10.52 -1.01
N GLU A 74 5.89 -11.27 -0.56
CA GLU A 74 4.72 -11.60 -1.35
C GLU A 74 3.50 -11.21 -0.54
N TYR A 75 2.54 -10.58 -1.20
CA TYR A 75 1.40 -9.93 -0.56
C TYR A 75 0.11 -10.50 -1.14
N GLY A 76 -0.79 -10.94 -0.27
CA GLY A 76 -2.10 -11.42 -0.64
C GLY A 76 -3.20 -10.50 -0.14
N ARG A 77 -4.44 -10.93 -0.27
CA ARG A 77 -5.61 -10.15 0.09
C ARG A 77 -5.50 -9.58 1.50
N GLY A 78 -5.79 -8.29 1.64
CA GLY A 78 -5.75 -7.57 2.91
C GLY A 78 -4.39 -7.01 3.29
N GLN A 79 -3.36 -7.29 2.50
CA GLN A 79 -2.02 -6.77 2.76
C GLN A 79 -1.71 -5.56 1.90
N VAL A 80 -0.84 -4.70 2.39
CA VAL A 80 -0.45 -3.46 1.70
C VAL A 80 1.02 -3.50 1.31
N PHE A 81 1.36 -2.83 0.22
CA PHE A 81 2.75 -2.64 -0.21
C PHE A 81 2.90 -1.25 -0.82
N GLY A 82 4.14 -0.76 -0.89
CA GLY A 82 4.45 0.56 -1.46
C GLY A 82 4.22 1.73 -0.52
N GLU A 83 4.08 1.49 0.79
CA GLU A 83 3.73 2.52 1.77
C GLU A 83 4.79 3.62 1.93
N ILE A 84 6.08 3.30 1.72
CA ILE A 84 7.15 4.32 1.88
C ILE A 84 6.99 5.42 0.84
N SER A 85 6.72 5.04 -0.40
CA SER A 85 6.52 6.01 -1.48
C SER A 85 5.29 6.89 -1.26
N LEU A 86 4.28 6.37 -0.56
CA LEU A 86 3.12 7.17 -0.19
C LEU A 86 3.51 8.34 0.70
N LEU A 87 4.46 8.10 1.63
CA LEU A 87 4.86 9.11 2.62
C LEU A 87 5.80 10.16 2.05
N ASP A 88 6.82 9.75 1.32
CA ASP A 88 7.87 10.67 0.84
C ASP A 88 7.68 11.13 -0.61
N GLY A 89 6.76 10.49 -1.35
CA GLY A 89 6.54 10.81 -2.75
C GLY A 89 7.70 10.46 -3.67
N GLY A 90 8.70 9.74 -3.15
CA GLY A 90 9.90 9.39 -3.91
C GLY A 90 9.65 8.32 -4.97
N PRO A 91 10.63 8.10 -5.85
CA PRO A 91 10.52 7.06 -6.86
C PRO A 91 10.51 5.68 -6.23
N ARG A 92 10.01 4.70 -6.97
CA ARG A 92 9.99 3.30 -6.53
C ARG A 92 11.41 2.77 -6.44
N THR A 93 11.72 2.11 -5.32
CA THR A 93 13.01 1.46 -5.11
C THR A 93 12.98 -0.03 -5.40
N SER A 94 11.79 -0.57 -5.65
CA SER A 94 11.55 -1.98 -5.92
C SER A 94 10.58 -2.13 -7.08
N ALA A 95 10.40 -3.37 -7.53
CA ALA A 95 9.40 -3.72 -8.54
C ALA A 95 8.30 -4.57 -7.90
N ALA A 96 7.09 -4.46 -8.41
CA ALA A 96 5.95 -5.28 -7.98
C ALA A 96 5.32 -5.93 -9.21
N VAL A 97 5.12 -7.24 -9.14
CA VAL A 97 4.58 -8.03 -10.24
C VAL A 97 3.42 -8.88 -9.74
N ALA A 98 2.34 -8.92 -10.51
CA ALA A 98 1.19 -9.77 -10.21
C ALA A 98 1.57 -11.24 -10.40
N LEU A 99 1.39 -12.05 -9.36
CA LEU A 99 1.65 -13.50 -9.43
C LEU A 99 0.48 -14.27 -10.00
N GLU A 100 -0.69 -13.67 -9.97
CA GLU A 100 -1.93 -14.19 -10.57
C GLU A 100 -2.76 -12.97 -10.96
N ASP A 101 -3.95 -13.17 -11.54
CA ASP A 101 -4.83 -12.05 -11.81
C ASP A 101 -5.16 -11.33 -10.52
N THR A 102 -4.82 -10.06 -10.43
CA THR A 102 -4.80 -9.30 -9.18
C THR A 102 -5.63 -8.03 -9.32
N GLU A 103 -6.40 -7.74 -8.28
CA GLU A 103 -7.08 -6.46 -8.12
C GLU A 103 -6.49 -5.74 -6.92
N VAL A 104 -6.11 -4.49 -7.11
CA VAL A 104 -5.59 -3.65 -6.04
C VAL A 104 -6.44 -2.41 -5.85
N LEU A 105 -6.43 -1.89 -4.63
CA LEU A 105 -7.00 -0.59 -4.30
C LEU A 105 -5.81 0.35 -4.06
N ILE A 106 -5.86 1.53 -4.69
CA ILE A 106 -4.74 2.46 -4.71
C ILE A 106 -5.08 3.69 -3.90
N LEU A 107 -4.22 4.03 -2.94
CA LEU A 107 -4.29 5.28 -2.20
C LEU A 107 -3.17 6.20 -2.66
N ASN A 108 -3.52 7.31 -3.27
CA ASN A 108 -2.57 8.32 -3.71
C ASN A 108 -2.18 9.25 -2.58
N HIS A 109 -0.97 9.78 -2.66
CA HIS A 109 -0.47 10.79 -1.72
C HIS A 109 -1.41 12.00 -1.61
N SER A 110 -1.93 12.50 -2.73
CA SER A 110 -2.85 13.65 -2.74
C SER A 110 -4.16 13.34 -2.02
N HIS A 111 -4.71 12.14 -2.21
CA HIS A 111 -5.93 11.73 -1.52
C HIS A 111 -5.70 11.52 -0.03
N LEU A 112 -4.52 11.05 0.35
CA LEU A 112 -4.13 10.94 1.76
C LEU A 112 -4.09 12.33 2.40
N LEU A 113 -3.51 13.32 1.72
CA LEU A 113 -3.46 14.69 2.23
C LEU A 113 -4.87 15.27 2.41
N GLU A 114 -5.77 15.03 1.47
CA GLU A 114 -7.17 15.45 1.60
C GLU A 114 -7.83 14.83 2.84
N MET A 115 -7.63 13.54 3.06
CA MET A 115 -8.19 12.84 4.20
C MET A 115 -7.63 13.39 5.52
N ILE A 116 -6.34 13.62 5.61
CA ILE A 116 -5.68 14.16 6.79
C ILE A 116 -6.19 15.58 7.09
N THR A 117 -6.41 16.38 6.06
CA THR A 117 -6.93 17.73 6.21
C THR A 117 -8.34 17.71 6.78
N LYS A 118 -9.17 16.77 6.32
CA LYS A 118 -10.55 16.63 6.78
C LYS A 118 -10.66 15.93 8.13
N TYR A 119 -9.77 14.98 8.40
CA TYR A 119 -9.74 14.18 9.63
C TYR A 119 -8.33 14.20 10.22
N PRO A 120 -7.94 15.27 10.93
CA PRO A 120 -6.53 15.42 11.39
C PRO A 120 -6.04 14.28 12.28
N HIS A 121 -6.91 13.62 13.04
CA HIS A 121 -6.52 12.50 13.90
C HIS A 121 -6.02 11.30 13.09
N SER A 122 -6.45 11.16 11.84
CA SER A 122 -6.02 10.04 11.00
C SER A 122 -4.52 10.08 10.74
N ALA A 123 -3.91 11.26 10.68
CA ALA A 123 -2.47 11.39 10.49
C ALA A 123 -1.70 10.75 11.64
N MET A 124 -2.10 11.00 12.88
CA MET A 124 -1.43 10.40 14.05
C MET A 124 -1.63 8.91 14.10
N ASP A 125 -2.83 8.43 13.80
CA ASP A 125 -3.13 7.00 13.79
C ASP A 125 -2.30 6.26 12.77
N LEU A 126 -2.22 6.79 11.54
CA LEU A 126 -1.41 6.20 10.48
C LEU A 126 0.08 6.23 10.82
N LEU A 127 0.58 7.35 11.35
CA LEU A 127 1.98 7.46 11.76
C LEU A 127 2.33 6.47 12.87
N THR A 128 1.42 6.25 13.82
CA THR A 128 1.62 5.29 14.89
C THR A 128 1.82 3.88 14.34
N VAL A 129 0.96 3.45 13.42
CA VAL A 129 1.04 2.12 12.82
C VAL A 129 2.30 1.99 11.97
N ILE A 130 2.59 2.98 11.14
CA ILE A 130 3.78 2.98 10.27
C ILE A 130 5.05 2.94 11.12
N GLY A 131 5.12 3.72 12.19
CA GLY A 131 6.25 3.72 13.11
C GLY A 131 6.48 2.35 13.74
N ALA A 132 5.42 1.67 14.15
CA ALA A 132 5.51 0.32 14.70
C ALA A 132 6.04 -0.68 13.67
N ARG A 133 5.60 -0.58 12.42
CA ARG A 133 6.08 -1.46 11.34
C ARG A 133 7.55 -1.22 11.03
N LEU A 134 7.98 0.03 10.95
CA LEU A 134 9.39 0.38 10.73
C LEU A 134 10.27 -0.10 11.88
N ARG A 135 9.80 0.06 13.10
CA ARG A 135 10.54 -0.38 14.29
C ARG A 135 10.72 -1.90 14.29
N ALA A 136 9.71 -2.65 13.88
CA ALA A 136 9.81 -4.10 13.75
C ALA A 136 10.85 -4.50 12.70
N THR A 137 10.98 -3.73 11.61
CA THR A 137 11.98 -3.95 10.57
C THR A 137 13.39 -3.60 11.06
N ASP A 138 13.53 -2.54 11.85
CA ASP A 138 14.82 -2.05 12.34
C ASP A 138 15.45 -2.91 13.43
N GLN A 139 14.75 -3.92 13.90
CA GLN A 139 15.29 -4.85 14.91
C GLN A 139 16.29 -5.85 14.33
N PHE A 140 16.62 -5.70 13.10
CA PHE A 140 17.66 -6.51 12.44
C PHE A 140 18.98 -5.71 12.29
#